data_85a5e94e5f4a4435e170512d18c6435c
#
_entry.id   85a5e94e5f4a4435e170512d18c6435c
#
_cell.length_a   1.000
_cell.length_b   1.000
_cell.length_c   1.000
_cell.angle_alpha   90.00
_cell.angle_beta   90.00
_cell.angle_gamma   90.00
#
_symmetry.space_group_name_H-M   'P 1'
#
loop_
_entity.id
_entity.type
_entity.pdbx_description
1 polymer ?
#
loop_
_entity_poly.entity_id
_entity_poly.type
_entity_poly.pdbx_seq_one_letter_code
_entity_poly.pdbx_strand_id
1 'polypeptide(L)'
;TDELRLDRPDPTDEARNAIYYLRDLYSDAAPQVLDDLTDTLRALGVETAPTSRPLTFGTWIGGDRDGNPFVTPRVTRDVLMIQHEHGIQATEAAMDELIDELSVSRRLRGVSLDLSASLAKDLDALPEIAERFRRVNAEEPYRLKVRAIKAKLANTRTRLRQGTAHVPGRDYLGSDELISDLELMRASLARNSGQLTAVGAVATAIRTVSAFGLQLATLDVREHAEKHHEVLQQMYAQVGEVDDYAALDRTDRTKLLAAEL
;
A
#
# COMPACT_ATOMS: atom_id res chain seq x y z
N THR A 1 13.39 23.58 18.20
CA THR A 1 13.78 22.97 19.48
C THR A 1 15.17 22.39 19.32
N ASP A 2 16.15 23.04 19.95
CA ASP A 2 17.54 22.59 20.06
C ASP A 2 17.61 21.37 21.01
N GLU A 3 17.09 20.24 20.62
CA GLU A 3 17.46 18.98 21.24
C GLU A 3 18.84 18.60 20.73
N LEU A 4 19.85 18.85 21.56
CA LEU A 4 21.17 18.26 21.41
C LEU A 4 21.04 16.75 21.47
N ARG A 5 20.81 16.11 20.32
CA ARG A 5 20.90 14.66 20.20
C ARG A 5 22.34 14.27 20.44
N LEU A 6 22.61 13.62 21.56
CA LEU A 6 23.94 13.14 21.96
C LEU A 6 24.42 12.00 21.04
N ASP A 7 23.50 11.25 20.41
CA ASP A 7 23.81 10.17 19.49
C ASP A 7 23.34 10.49 18.06
N ARG A 8 24.09 10.07 17.06
CA ARG A 8 23.63 10.10 15.66
C ARG A 8 22.42 9.16 15.50
N PRO A 9 21.31 9.63 14.90
CA PRO A 9 20.17 8.77 14.64
C PRO A 9 20.61 7.63 13.71
N ASP A 10 20.17 6.42 14.01
CA ASP A 10 20.34 5.29 13.12
C ASP A 10 19.31 5.37 11.93
N PRO A 11 19.49 4.60 10.84
CA PRO A 11 18.57 4.63 9.71
C PRO A 11 17.13 4.26 10.08
N THR A 12 16.89 3.50 11.14
CA THR A 12 15.55 3.13 11.60
C THR A 12 14.88 4.29 12.36
N ASP A 13 15.66 5.11 13.06
CA ASP A 13 15.16 6.33 13.71
C ASP A 13 14.81 7.39 12.67
N GLU A 14 15.64 7.55 11.64
CA GLU A 14 15.34 8.42 10.50
C GLU A 14 14.03 7.99 9.79
N ALA A 15 13.88 6.68 9.57
CA ALA A 15 12.65 6.14 8.97
C ALA A 15 11.40 6.42 9.81
N ARG A 16 11.46 6.25 11.15
CA ARG A 16 10.35 6.58 12.05
C ARG A 16 9.97 8.06 11.97
N ASN A 17 10.96 8.95 11.90
CA ASN A 17 10.73 10.37 11.75
C ASN A 17 10.04 10.71 10.42
N ALA A 18 10.52 10.15 9.29
CA ALA A 18 9.90 10.36 7.98
C ALA A 18 8.47 9.82 7.92
N ILE A 19 8.22 8.66 8.52
CA ILE A 19 6.89 8.03 8.58
C ILE A 19 5.90 8.90 9.34
N TYR A 20 6.32 9.60 10.38
CA TYR A 20 5.46 10.56 11.09
C TYR A 20 4.85 11.59 10.13
N TYR A 21 5.70 12.23 9.31
CA TYR A 21 5.23 13.19 8.30
C TYR A 21 4.39 12.55 7.18
N LEU A 22 4.75 11.35 6.75
CA LEU A 22 3.98 10.62 5.73
C LEU A 22 2.57 10.25 6.22
N ARG A 23 2.43 9.95 7.51
CA ARG A 23 1.11 9.69 8.13
C ARG A 23 0.25 10.94 8.19
N ASP A 24 0.83 12.09 8.54
CA ASP A 24 0.11 13.36 8.52
C ASP A 24 -0.35 13.70 7.09
N LEU A 25 0.52 13.51 6.10
CA LEU A 25 0.16 13.68 4.69
C LEU A 25 -0.96 12.70 4.26
N TYR A 26 -0.91 11.46 4.72
CA TYR A 26 -1.94 10.44 4.42
C TYR A 26 -3.32 10.83 4.96
N SER A 27 -3.37 11.33 6.18
CA SER A 27 -4.63 11.59 6.88
C SER A 27 -5.27 12.93 6.54
N ASP A 28 -4.53 13.91 6.01
CA ASP A 28 -5.01 15.28 5.82
C ASP A 28 -4.67 15.84 4.43
N ALA A 29 -3.44 16.28 4.22
CA ALA A 29 -3.10 17.12 3.07
C ALA A 29 -3.22 16.41 1.72
N ALA A 30 -2.79 15.16 1.60
CA ALA A 30 -2.80 14.47 0.32
C ALA A 30 -4.21 14.10 -0.17
N PRO A 31 -5.15 13.60 0.66
CA PRO A 31 -6.54 13.45 0.25
C PRO A 31 -7.15 14.75 -0.26
N GLN A 32 -6.96 15.88 0.42
CA GLN A 32 -7.48 17.17 -0.01
C GLN A 32 -6.91 17.60 -1.36
N VAL A 33 -5.59 17.54 -1.54
CA VAL A 33 -4.93 17.88 -2.82
C VAL A 33 -5.43 17.00 -3.98
N LEU A 34 -5.62 15.70 -3.73
CA LEU A 34 -6.11 14.76 -4.74
C LEU A 34 -7.58 15.02 -5.10
N ASP A 35 -8.40 15.40 -4.13
CA ASP A 35 -9.80 15.76 -4.34
C ASP A 35 -9.92 17.08 -5.07
N ASP A 36 -9.18 18.12 -4.68
CA ASP A 36 -9.13 19.42 -5.35
C ASP A 36 -8.64 19.30 -6.81
N LEU A 37 -7.62 18.47 -7.05
CA LEU A 37 -7.13 18.17 -8.39
C LEU A 37 -8.23 17.50 -9.23
N THR A 38 -8.92 16.51 -8.68
CA THR A 38 -10.00 15.79 -9.35
C THR A 38 -11.14 16.73 -9.71
N ASP A 39 -11.54 17.60 -8.79
CA ASP A 39 -12.64 18.56 -9.02
C ASP A 39 -12.24 19.64 -10.03
N THR A 40 -11.00 20.11 -9.98
CA THR A 40 -10.46 21.05 -10.98
C THR A 40 -10.45 20.44 -12.38
N LEU A 41 -9.97 19.21 -12.53
CA LEU A 41 -9.95 18.50 -13.82
C LEU A 41 -11.36 18.26 -14.34
N ARG A 42 -12.30 17.89 -13.46
CA ARG A 42 -13.72 17.73 -13.83
C ARG A 42 -14.35 19.03 -14.31
N ALA A 43 -14.03 20.16 -13.67
CA ALA A 43 -14.49 21.49 -14.12
C ALA A 43 -13.95 21.85 -15.50
N LEU A 44 -12.81 21.32 -15.91
CA LEU A 44 -12.22 21.44 -17.25
C LEU A 44 -12.72 20.38 -18.24
N GLY A 45 -13.68 19.53 -17.85
CA GLY A 45 -14.22 18.47 -18.69
C GLY A 45 -13.36 17.21 -18.77
N VAL A 46 -12.37 17.06 -17.88
CA VAL A 46 -11.48 15.88 -17.80
C VAL A 46 -11.93 14.97 -16.66
N GLU A 47 -12.43 13.80 -17.00
CA GLU A 47 -12.77 12.78 -16.01
C GLU A 47 -11.55 11.92 -15.66
N THR A 48 -11.31 11.74 -14.38
CA THR A 48 -10.20 10.91 -13.86
C THR A 48 -10.74 9.72 -13.07
N ALA A 49 -10.14 8.56 -13.26
CA ALA A 49 -10.47 7.40 -12.43
C ALA A 49 -9.92 7.61 -11.00
N PRO A 50 -10.64 7.20 -9.95
CA PRO A 50 -10.11 7.27 -8.58
C PRO A 50 -8.81 6.47 -8.37
N THR A 51 -8.57 5.48 -9.22
CA THR A 51 -7.33 4.68 -9.23
C THR A 51 -6.16 5.35 -9.93
N SER A 52 -6.35 6.55 -10.54
CA SER A 52 -5.25 7.33 -11.12
C SER A 52 -4.26 7.74 -10.04
N ARG A 53 -2.97 7.73 -10.38
CA ARG A 53 -1.86 8.03 -9.45
C ARG A 53 -1.12 9.30 -9.87
N PRO A 54 -1.75 10.49 -9.81
CA PRO A 54 -1.07 11.74 -10.16
C PRO A 54 -0.04 12.17 -9.12
N LEU A 55 -0.13 11.61 -7.91
CA LEU A 55 0.78 11.81 -6.79
C LEU A 55 1.22 10.46 -6.25
N THR A 56 2.52 10.30 -6.03
CA THR A 56 3.13 9.14 -5.37
C THR A 56 4.23 9.60 -4.43
N PHE A 57 4.53 8.78 -3.42
CA PHE A 57 5.55 9.09 -2.42
C PHE A 57 6.68 8.08 -2.50
N GLY A 58 7.92 8.57 -2.45
CA GLY A 58 9.14 7.77 -2.43
C GLY A 58 10.04 8.17 -1.28
N THR A 59 10.87 7.25 -0.84
CA THR A 59 11.92 7.48 0.16
C THR A 59 13.13 6.61 -0.15
N TRP A 60 14.30 7.04 0.23
CA TRP A 60 15.55 6.25 0.21
C TRP A 60 16.06 5.92 1.60
N ILE A 61 15.34 6.34 2.66
CA ILE A 61 15.76 6.10 4.04
C ILE A 61 15.72 4.59 4.31
N GLY A 62 16.87 4.03 4.69
CA GLY A 62 17.03 2.57 4.87
C GLY A 62 17.27 1.79 3.56
N GLY A 63 17.29 2.46 2.40
CA GLY A 63 17.60 1.90 1.08
C GLY A 63 18.90 2.42 0.46
N ASP A 64 19.41 3.54 0.95
CA ASP A 64 20.63 4.18 0.42
C ASP A 64 21.87 3.56 1.05
N ARG A 65 22.49 2.63 0.35
CA ARG A 65 23.71 1.92 0.77
C ARG A 65 24.98 2.54 0.24
N ASP A 66 24.87 3.53 -0.66
CA ASP A 66 26.01 4.17 -1.28
C ASP A 66 26.77 5.01 -0.25
N GLY A 67 27.94 4.51 0.16
CA GLY A 67 28.79 5.15 1.18
C GLY A 67 28.27 5.05 2.62
N ASN A 68 27.15 4.35 2.88
CA ASN A 68 26.59 4.19 4.22
C ASN A 68 26.63 2.72 4.72
N PRO A 69 27.65 2.32 5.51
CA PRO A 69 27.80 0.96 5.98
C PRO A 69 26.72 0.53 6.99
N PHE A 70 25.94 1.47 7.55
CA PHE A 70 24.86 1.18 8.49
C PHE A 70 23.59 0.75 7.79
N VAL A 71 23.42 1.01 6.50
CA VAL A 71 22.27 0.56 5.70
C VAL A 71 22.55 -0.85 5.16
N THR A 72 22.22 -1.83 5.97
CA THR A 72 22.35 -3.26 5.64
C THR A 72 21.04 -3.81 5.08
N PRO A 73 21.02 -5.01 4.42
CA PRO A 73 19.79 -5.67 4.00
C PRO A 73 18.79 -5.90 5.15
N ARG A 74 19.30 -6.11 6.37
CA ARG A 74 18.48 -6.22 7.58
C ARG A 74 17.79 -4.90 7.88
N VAL A 75 18.52 -3.80 7.90
CA VAL A 75 17.98 -2.45 8.14
C VAL A 75 16.94 -2.09 7.08
N THR A 76 17.20 -2.38 5.81
CA THR A 76 16.21 -2.18 4.73
C THR A 76 14.91 -2.94 5.02
N ARG A 77 15.01 -4.20 5.44
CA ARG A 77 13.84 -5.00 5.82
C ARG A 77 13.11 -4.42 7.03
N ASP A 78 13.84 -4.01 8.06
CA ASP A 78 13.27 -3.44 9.27
C ASP A 78 12.52 -2.13 8.96
N VAL A 79 13.09 -1.27 8.10
CA VAL A 79 12.44 -0.03 7.62
C VAL A 79 11.17 -0.35 6.82
N LEU A 80 11.20 -1.30 5.90
CA LEU A 80 10.01 -1.73 5.15
C LEU A 80 8.90 -2.25 6.09
N MET A 81 9.28 -3.00 7.13
CA MET A 81 8.33 -3.48 8.13
C MET A 81 7.68 -2.33 8.90
N ILE A 82 8.47 -1.32 9.30
CA ILE A 82 7.96 -0.11 9.97
C ILE A 82 7.00 0.65 9.04
N GLN A 83 7.37 0.85 7.76
CA GLN A 83 6.52 1.51 6.78
C GLN A 83 5.17 0.79 6.62
N HIS A 84 5.17 -0.53 6.41
CA HIS A 84 3.93 -1.32 6.29
C HIS A 84 3.08 -1.29 7.55
N GLU A 85 3.70 -1.38 8.72
CA GLU A 85 2.97 -1.28 10.00
C GLU A 85 2.18 0.02 10.09
N HIS A 86 2.83 1.15 9.81
CA HIS A 86 2.21 2.46 9.88
C HIS A 86 1.26 2.75 8.72
N GLY A 87 1.57 2.26 7.52
CA GLY A 87 0.69 2.40 6.36
C GLY A 87 -0.62 1.64 6.53
N ILE A 88 -0.56 0.40 7.01
CA ILE A 88 -1.77 -0.37 7.31
C ILE A 88 -2.58 0.28 8.43
N GLN A 89 -1.93 0.80 9.50
CA GLN A 89 -2.64 1.51 10.57
C GLN A 89 -3.34 2.78 10.06
N ALA A 90 -2.69 3.56 9.19
CA ALA A 90 -3.32 4.74 8.59
C ALA A 90 -4.53 4.35 7.72
N THR A 91 -4.40 3.26 6.95
CA THR A 91 -5.49 2.74 6.14
C THR A 91 -6.63 2.19 7.02
N GLU A 92 -6.33 1.49 8.13
CA GLU A 92 -7.35 1.03 9.10
C GLU A 92 -8.12 2.21 9.70
N ALA A 93 -7.46 3.34 10.00
CA ALA A 93 -8.10 4.55 10.52
C ALA A 93 -9.02 5.19 9.46
N ALA A 94 -8.56 5.30 8.20
CA ALA A 94 -9.41 5.78 7.11
C ALA A 94 -10.64 4.87 6.87
N MET A 95 -10.52 3.57 7.10
CA MET A 95 -11.67 2.65 7.05
C MET A 95 -12.64 2.87 8.22
N ASP A 96 -12.19 3.30 9.39
CA ASP A 96 -13.09 3.68 10.51
C ASP A 96 -13.91 4.91 10.14
N GLU A 97 -13.30 5.94 9.59
CA GLU A 97 -14.00 7.14 9.11
C GLU A 97 -15.03 6.76 8.02
N LEU A 98 -14.65 5.89 7.08
CA LEU A 98 -15.55 5.40 6.05
C LEU A 98 -16.75 4.62 6.62
N ILE A 99 -16.58 3.85 7.70
CA ILE A 99 -17.69 3.16 8.39
C ILE A 99 -18.72 4.17 8.90
N ASP A 100 -18.28 5.28 9.44
CA ASP A 100 -19.18 6.30 10.01
C ASP A 100 -19.99 6.99 8.91
N GLU A 101 -19.41 7.21 7.73
CA GLU A 101 -20.09 7.80 6.58
C GLU A 101 -21.03 6.82 5.85
N LEU A 102 -20.79 5.51 5.95
CA LEU A 102 -21.54 4.47 5.22
C LEU A 102 -22.80 3.98 5.95
N SER A 103 -23.60 4.88 6.54
CA SER A 103 -24.87 4.53 7.16
C SER A 103 -25.98 4.31 6.11
N VAL A 104 -25.79 3.33 5.22
CA VAL A 104 -26.73 3.03 4.12
C VAL A 104 -27.37 1.66 4.31
N SER A 105 -28.66 1.65 4.69
CA SER A 105 -29.42 0.43 4.87
C SER A 105 -29.79 -0.24 3.54
N ARG A 106 -29.65 -1.57 3.46
CA ARG A 106 -30.09 -2.41 2.34
C ARG A 106 -31.58 -2.22 1.99
N ARG A 107 -32.42 -2.00 3.00
CA ARG A 107 -33.87 -1.82 2.80
C ARG A 107 -34.22 -0.54 2.07
N LEU A 108 -33.37 0.48 2.19
CA LEU A 108 -33.61 1.80 1.60
C LEU A 108 -33.04 1.96 0.20
N ARG A 109 -31.90 1.31 -0.11
CA ARG A 109 -31.17 1.59 -1.36
C ARG A 109 -30.72 0.36 -2.14
N GLY A 110 -30.83 -0.83 -1.57
CA GLY A 110 -30.36 -2.05 -2.22
C GLY A 110 -28.84 -2.19 -2.22
N VAL A 111 -28.36 -3.26 -2.85
CA VAL A 111 -26.94 -3.59 -3.00
C VAL A 111 -26.77 -4.44 -4.27
N SER A 112 -25.65 -4.31 -4.98
CA SER A 112 -25.40 -5.12 -6.18
C SER A 112 -25.19 -6.59 -5.82
N LEU A 113 -25.50 -7.48 -6.76
CA LEU A 113 -25.27 -8.93 -6.59
C LEU A 113 -23.78 -9.23 -6.39
N ASP A 114 -22.89 -8.51 -7.11
CA ASP A 114 -21.44 -8.69 -7.03
C ASP A 114 -20.93 -8.36 -5.62
N LEU A 115 -21.38 -7.24 -5.03
CA LEU A 115 -21.02 -6.88 -3.67
C LEU A 115 -21.56 -7.88 -2.65
N SER A 116 -22.81 -8.33 -2.82
CA SER A 116 -23.40 -9.33 -1.95
C SER A 116 -22.65 -10.66 -1.98
N ALA A 117 -22.25 -11.11 -3.18
CA ALA A 117 -21.46 -12.34 -3.35
C ALA A 117 -20.05 -12.20 -2.76
N SER A 118 -19.40 -11.06 -2.96
CA SER A 118 -18.09 -10.77 -2.37
C SER A 118 -18.15 -10.75 -0.85
N LEU A 119 -19.17 -10.09 -0.28
CA LEU A 119 -19.37 -10.03 1.16
C LEU A 119 -19.62 -11.42 1.77
N ALA A 120 -20.41 -12.26 1.11
CA ALA A 120 -20.64 -13.64 1.57
C ALA A 120 -19.32 -14.42 1.65
N LYS A 121 -18.46 -14.34 0.61
CA LYS A 121 -17.13 -14.97 0.62
C LYS A 121 -16.25 -14.43 1.75
N ASP A 122 -16.26 -13.12 1.98
CA ASP A 122 -15.50 -12.51 3.06
C ASP A 122 -15.94 -13.03 4.44
N LEU A 123 -17.26 -13.13 4.67
CA LEU A 123 -17.81 -13.61 5.94
C LEU A 123 -17.48 -15.08 6.21
N ASP A 124 -17.40 -15.90 5.17
CA ASP A 124 -16.97 -17.29 5.28
C ASP A 124 -15.46 -17.39 5.57
N ALA A 125 -14.64 -16.56 4.92
CA ALA A 125 -13.20 -16.58 5.07
C ALA A 125 -12.70 -15.93 6.38
N LEU A 126 -13.49 -15.05 7.00
CA LEU A 126 -13.10 -14.21 8.15
C LEU A 126 -14.00 -14.50 9.38
N PRO A 127 -13.84 -15.67 10.03
CA PRO A 127 -14.63 -16.00 11.22
C PRO A 127 -14.37 -15.06 12.41
N GLU A 128 -13.23 -14.36 12.42
CA GLU A 128 -12.85 -13.37 13.43
C GLU A 128 -13.75 -12.13 13.44
N ILE A 129 -14.53 -11.87 12.38
CA ILE A 129 -15.53 -10.79 12.41
C ILE A 129 -16.59 -11.14 13.44
N ALA A 130 -16.60 -10.36 14.53
CA ALA A 130 -17.43 -10.63 15.69
C ALA A 130 -18.91 -10.79 15.30
N GLU A 131 -19.57 -11.82 15.84
CA GLU A 131 -20.99 -12.16 15.59
C GLU A 131 -21.91 -10.95 15.85
N ARG A 132 -21.56 -10.12 16.82
CA ARG A 132 -22.34 -8.89 17.09
C ARG A 132 -22.36 -7.95 15.88
N PHE A 133 -21.25 -7.82 15.13
CA PHE A 133 -21.20 -6.95 13.96
C PHE A 133 -21.96 -7.55 12.78
N ARG A 134 -21.91 -8.87 12.62
CA ARG A 134 -22.72 -9.59 11.63
C ARG A 134 -24.22 -9.35 11.86
N ARG A 135 -24.67 -9.31 13.12
CA ARG A 135 -26.06 -9.01 13.47
C ARG A 135 -26.41 -7.53 13.36
N VAL A 136 -25.60 -6.66 13.97
CA VAL A 136 -25.88 -5.21 14.00
C VAL A 136 -25.83 -4.59 12.59
N ASN A 137 -24.90 -5.03 11.75
CA ASN A 137 -24.77 -4.53 10.38
C ASN A 137 -25.42 -5.45 9.33
N ALA A 138 -26.30 -6.39 9.72
CA ALA A 138 -26.98 -7.30 8.79
C ALA A 138 -27.73 -6.56 7.66
N GLU A 139 -28.29 -5.39 7.97
CA GLU A 139 -29.00 -4.54 7.02
C GLU A 139 -28.12 -3.41 6.44
N GLU A 140 -26.81 -3.38 6.78
CA GLU A 140 -25.85 -2.38 6.35
C GLU A 140 -24.65 -3.04 5.64
N PRO A 141 -24.84 -3.59 4.45
CA PRO A 141 -23.83 -4.41 3.76
C PRO A 141 -22.53 -3.65 3.44
N TYR A 142 -22.61 -2.36 3.20
CA TYR A 142 -21.42 -1.54 2.96
C TYR A 142 -20.55 -1.43 4.21
N ARG A 143 -21.14 -1.16 5.38
CA ARG A 143 -20.41 -1.16 6.66
C ARG A 143 -19.81 -2.53 6.96
N LEU A 144 -20.55 -3.59 6.72
CA LEU A 144 -20.06 -4.95 6.93
C LEU A 144 -18.89 -5.29 5.99
N LYS A 145 -18.94 -4.81 4.75
CA LYS A 145 -17.82 -4.95 3.80
C LYS A 145 -16.57 -4.21 4.28
N VAL A 146 -16.69 -2.97 4.80
CA VAL A 146 -15.53 -2.25 5.37
C VAL A 146 -14.98 -2.97 6.60
N ARG A 147 -15.81 -3.60 7.42
CA ARG A 147 -15.32 -4.45 8.53
C ARG A 147 -14.54 -5.66 8.03
N ALA A 148 -14.96 -6.28 6.92
CA ALA A 148 -14.20 -7.35 6.28
C ALA A 148 -12.85 -6.84 5.75
N ILE A 149 -12.83 -5.67 5.10
CA ILE A 149 -11.60 -5.00 4.67
C ILE A 149 -10.66 -4.77 5.86
N LYS A 150 -11.17 -4.27 6.99
CA LYS A 150 -10.36 -4.07 8.21
C LYS A 150 -9.80 -5.39 8.76
N ALA A 151 -10.58 -6.45 8.77
CA ALA A 151 -10.09 -7.76 9.18
C ALA A 151 -8.96 -8.26 8.27
N LYS A 152 -9.09 -8.10 6.95
CA LYS A 152 -8.02 -8.42 5.98
C LYS A 152 -6.77 -7.56 6.22
N LEU A 153 -6.91 -6.27 6.49
CA LEU A 153 -5.78 -5.38 6.83
C LEU A 153 -5.05 -5.84 8.10
N ALA A 154 -5.78 -6.18 9.15
CA ALA A 154 -5.22 -6.70 10.40
C ALA A 154 -4.48 -8.02 10.17
N ASN A 155 -5.04 -8.92 9.34
CA ASN A 155 -4.41 -10.17 8.94
C ASN A 155 -3.15 -9.92 8.10
N THR A 156 -3.18 -8.95 7.17
CA THR A 156 -2.01 -8.53 6.38
C THR A 156 -0.87 -8.07 7.30
N ARG A 157 -1.18 -7.23 8.28
CA ARG A 157 -0.21 -6.77 9.28
C ARG A 157 0.39 -7.93 10.08
N THR A 158 -0.44 -8.88 10.51
CA THR A 158 -0.01 -10.09 11.22
C THR A 158 0.87 -10.96 10.35
N ARG A 159 0.47 -11.20 9.09
CA ARG A 159 1.25 -11.97 8.10
C ARG A 159 2.64 -11.38 7.89
N LEU A 160 2.73 -10.07 7.68
CA LEU A 160 4.00 -9.38 7.46
C LEU A 160 4.92 -9.49 8.67
N ARG A 161 4.40 -9.32 9.90
CA ARG A 161 5.19 -9.47 11.13
C ARG A 161 5.70 -10.90 11.33
N GLN A 162 4.91 -11.90 10.96
CA GLN A 162 5.25 -13.32 11.15
C GLN A 162 6.05 -13.90 9.98
N GLY A 163 6.10 -13.20 8.83
CA GLY A 163 6.74 -13.70 7.61
C GLY A 163 6.05 -14.94 7.03
N THR A 164 4.72 -15.07 7.23
CA THR A 164 3.93 -16.19 6.70
C THR A 164 3.45 -15.93 5.27
N ALA A 165 3.02 -16.99 4.57
CA ALA A 165 2.50 -16.87 3.21
C ALA A 165 1.15 -16.12 3.18
N HIS A 166 0.89 -15.44 2.06
CA HIS A 166 -0.39 -14.83 1.75
C HIS A 166 -1.50 -15.90 1.62
N VAL A 167 -2.67 -15.58 2.16
CA VAL A 167 -3.87 -16.42 2.06
C VAL A 167 -4.98 -15.63 1.37
N PRO A 168 -5.29 -15.91 0.09
CA PRO A 168 -6.33 -15.20 -0.65
C PRO A 168 -7.66 -15.15 0.09
N GLY A 169 -8.28 -13.96 0.14
CA GLY A 169 -9.53 -13.71 0.84
C GLY A 169 -9.40 -13.48 2.35
N ARG A 170 -8.27 -13.79 2.97
CA ARG A 170 -8.03 -13.56 4.39
C ARG A 170 -7.13 -12.36 4.68
N ASP A 171 -6.21 -12.06 3.79
CA ASP A 171 -5.32 -10.91 3.88
C ASP A 171 -5.10 -10.32 2.48
N TYR A 172 -4.42 -9.20 2.38
CA TYR A 172 -4.08 -8.55 1.12
C TYR A 172 -2.63 -8.80 0.74
N LEU A 173 -2.37 -9.23 -0.49
CA LEU A 173 -1.01 -9.31 -1.03
C LEU A 173 -0.42 -7.89 -1.20
N GLY A 174 -1.22 -6.96 -1.69
CA GLY A 174 -0.85 -5.57 -1.91
C GLY A 174 -2.06 -4.63 -1.93
N SER A 175 -1.83 -3.36 -2.24
CA SER A 175 -2.88 -2.34 -2.31
C SER A 175 -3.91 -2.57 -3.42
N ASP A 176 -3.55 -3.27 -4.50
CA ASP A 176 -4.44 -3.47 -5.64
C ASP A 176 -5.67 -4.34 -5.28
N GLU A 177 -5.49 -5.33 -4.40
CA GLU A 177 -6.61 -6.14 -3.89
C GLU A 177 -7.55 -5.32 -2.99
N LEU A 178 -7.00 -4.44 -2.15
CA LEU A 178 -7.78 -3.51 -1.33
C LEU A 178 -8.55 -2.52 -2.21
N ILE A 179 -7.88 -1.94 -3.21
CA ILE A 179 -8.51 -1.02 -4.19
C ILE A 179 -9.66 -1.73 -4.91
N SER A 180 -9.49 -3.01 -5.28
CA SER A 180 -10.53 -3.81 -5.92
C SER A 180 -11.77 -3.98 -5.02
N ASP A 181 -11.59 -4.22 -3.73
CA ASP A 181 -12.69 -4.29 -2.76
C ASP A 181 -13.42 -2.93 -2.63
N LEU A 182 -12.69 -1.81 -2.58
CA LEU A 182 -13.26 -0.46 -2.51
C LEU A 182 -13.97 -0.07 -3.81
N GLU A 183 -13.41 -0.39 -4.98
CA GLU A 183 -14.06 -0.14 -6.28
C GLU A 183 -15.36 -0.94 -6.43
N LEU A 184 -15.41 -2.16 -5.93
CA LEU A 184 -16.64 -2.96 -5.90
C LEU A 184 -17.73 -2.27 -5.07
N MET A 185 -17.36 -1.70 -3.92
CA MET A 185 -18.28 -0.90 -3.09
C MET A 185 -18.74 0.36 -3.81
N ARG A 186 -17.80 1.10 -4.42
CA ARG A 186 -18.07 2.32 -5.17
C ARG A 186 -19.04 2.08 -6.32
N ALA A 187 -18.79 1.05 -7.12
CA ALA A 187 -19.65 0.66 -8.23
C ALA A 187 -21.07 0.25 -7.77
N SER A 188 -21.16 -0.47 -6.65
CA SER A 188 -22.46 -0.83 -6.06
C SER A 188 -23.23 0.39 -5.57
N LEU A 189 -22.58 1.32 -4.87
CA LEU A 189 -23.19 2.58 -4.41
C LEU A 189 -23.69 3.42 -5.57
N ALA A 190 -22.90 3.59 -6.62
CA ALA A 190 -23.26 4.37 -7.79
C ALA A 190 -24.52 3.82 -8.48
N ARG A 191 -24.67 2.51 -8.59
CA ARG A 191 -25.84 1.84 -9.17
C ARG A 191 -27.08 1.89 -8.29
N ASN A 192 -26.94 2.06 -6.99
CA ASN A 192 -28.02 1.96 -6.00
C ASN A 192 -28.30 3.31 -5.31
N SER A 193 -28.24 4.42 -6.05
CA SER A 193 -28.53 5.80 -5.56
C SER A 193 -27.63 6.30 -4.43
N GLY A 194 -26.45 5.70 -4.26
CA GLY A 194 -25.39 6.16 -3.35
C GLY A 194 -24.32 7.02 -4.01
N GLN A 195 -24.67 7.74 -5.08
CA GLN A 195 -23.72 8.47 -5.94
C GLN A 195 -22.82 9.44 -5.14
N LEU A 196 -23.37 10.20 -4.20
CA LEU A 196 -22.59 11.16 -3.42
C LEU A 196 -21.50 10.46 -2.59
N THR A 197 -21.82 9.35 -1.93
CA THR A 197 -20.83 8.56 -1.16
C THR A 197 -19.84 7.87 -2.09
N ALA A 198 -20.30 7.41 -3.27
CA ALA A 198 -19.42 6.76 -4.25
C ALA A 198 -18.37 7.70 -4.83
N VAL A 199 -18.71 8.97 -5.10
CA VAL A 199 -17.78 9.98 -5.65
C VAL A 199 -17.05 10.76 -4.56
N GLY A 200 -17.58 10.79 -3.34
CA GLY A 200 -16.96 11.36 -2.13
C GLY A 200 -16.08 10.34 -1.40
N ALA A 201 -16.47 9.98 -0.19
CA ALA A 201 -15.66 9.21 0.76
C ALA A 201 -15.00 7.95 0.19
N VAL A 202 -15.73 7.13 -0.59
CA VAL A 202 -15.14 5.91 -1.17
C VAL A 202 -14.10 6.23 -2.23
N ALA A 203 -14.36 7.22 -3.10
CA ALA A 203 -13.39 7.63 -4.12
C ALA A 203 -12.15 8.29 -3.51
N THR A 204 -12.32 9.11 -2.45
CA THR A 204 -11.21 9.69 -1.67
C THR A 204 -10.35 8.58 -1.05
N ALA A 205 -10.96 7.57 -0.42
CA ALA A 205 -10.23 6.42 0.11
C ALA A 205 -9.43 5.67 -0.97
N ILE A 206 -10.01 5.46 -2.16
CA ILE A 206 -9.32 4.82 -3.28
C ILE A 206 -8.14 5.67 -3.75
N ARG A 207 -8.32 6.99 -3.94
CA ARG A 207 -7.24 7.90 -4.35
C ARG A 207 -6.08 7.89 -3.35
N THR A 208 -6.40 7.95 -2.06
CA THR A 208 -5.41 7.93 -0.98
C THR A 208 -4.61 6.63 -0.97
N VAL A 209 -5.30 5.48 -1.00
CA VAL A 209 -4.64 4.17 -1.06
C VAL A 209 -3.83 4.01 -2.34
N SER A 210 -4.30 4.54 -3.48
CA SER A 210 -3.57 4.51 -4.75
C SER A 210 -2.28 5.34 -4.71
N ALA A 211 -2.27 6.47 -3.99
CA ALA A 211 -1.11 7.34 -3.84
C ALA A 211 -0.03 6.75 -2.91
N PHE A 212 -0.43 6.17 -1.79
CA PHE A 212 0.47 5.74 -0.73
C PHE A 212 0.76 4.23 -0.70
N GLY A 213 -0.10 3.40 -1.27
CA GLY A 213 -0.07 1.96 -1.06
C GLY A 213 -0.31 1.58 0.40
N LEU A 214 0.07 0.37 0.77
CA LEU A 214 0.02 -0.12 2.17
C LEU A 214 1.32 0.16 2.94
N GLN A 215 2.31 0.82 2.33
CA GLN A 215 3.64 1.10 2.88
C GLN A 215 3.96 2.60 3.02
N LEU A 216 3.02 3.50 2.71
CA LEU A 216 3.13 4.96 2.73
C LEU A 216 4.04 5.56 1.66
N ALA A 217 5.14 4.92 1.31
CA ALA A 217 6.07 5.38 0.29
C ALA A 217 6.82 4.20 -0.34
N THR A 218 7.15 4.31 -1.61
CA THR A 218 8.06 3.38 -2.28
C THR A 218 9.48 3.57 -1.75
N LEU A 219 10.15 2.48 -1.37
CA LEU A 219 11.54 2.52 -0.94
C LEU A 219 12.46 2.34 -2.15
N ASP A 220 13.25 3.37 -2.44
CA ASP A 220 14.30 3.30 -3.46
C ASP A 220 15.58 2.72 -2.85
N VAL A 221 16.13 1.70 -3.52
CA VAL A 221 17.41 1.10 -3.12
C VAL A 221 18.51 1.67 -4.00
N ARG A 222 19.54 2.27 -3.36
CA ARG A 222 20.73 2.77 -4.02
C ARG A 222 21.94 1.99 -3.53
N GLU A 223 22.80 1.59 -4.48
CA GLU A 223 24.01 0.84 -4.20
C GLU A 223 25.14 1.32 -5.12
N HIS A 224 26.37 1.22 -4.66
CA HIS A 224 27.55 1.55 -5.44
C HIS A 224 27.67 0.63 -6.67
N ALA A 225 27.99 1.20 -7.84
CA ALA A 225 28.03 0.45 -9.10
C ALA A 225 28.97 -0.77 -9.06
N GLU A 226 30.08 -0.66 -8.32
CA GLU A 226 31.04 -1.77 -8.16
C GLU A 226 30.41 -2.99 -7.46
N LYS A 227 29.47 -2.78 -6.52
CA LYS A 227 28.76 -3.88 -5.84
C LYS A 227 27.89 -4.67 -6.80
N HIS A 228 27.28 -4.02 -7.79
CA HIS A 228 26.55 -4.74 -8.84
C HIS A 228 27.50 -5.63 -9.64
N HIS A 229 28.70 -5.15 -9.97
CA HIS A 229 29.69 -5.95 -10.67
C HIS A 229 30.23 -7.12 -9.82
N GLU A 230 30.42 -6.93 -8.52
CA GLU A 230 30.79 -8.02 -7.59
C GLU A 230 29.72 -9.12 -7.54
N VAL A 231 28.44 -8.76 -7.51
CA VAL A 231 27.32 -9.73 -7.51
C VAL A 231 27.27 -10.48 -8.85
N LEU A 232 27.37 -9.76 -9.98
CA LEU A 232 27.40 -10.38 -11.30
C LEU A 232 28.57 -11.36 -11.47
N GLN A 233 29.77 -11.00 -10.97
CA GLN A 233 30.91 -11.91 -10.94
C GLN A 233 30.58 -13.22 -10.24
N GLN A 234 29.92 -13.15 -9.06
CA GLN A 234 29.55 -14.35 -8.32
C GLN A 234 28.47 -15.17 -9.04
N MET A 235 27.49 -14.51 -9.64
CA MET A 235 26.41 -15.17 -10.37
C MET A 235 26.95 -15.92 -11.60
N TYR A 236 27.74 -15.27 -12.45
CA TYR A 236 28.32 -15.90 -13.65
C TYR A 236 29.29 -17.03 -13.30
N ALA A 237 30.09 -16.89 -12.25
CA ALA A 237 30.95 -17.95 -11.76
C ALA A 237 30.14 -19.19 -11.27
N GLN A 238 28.98 -18.99 -10.61
CA GLN A 238 28.13 -20.07 -10.14
C GLN A 238 27.47 -20.85 -11.26
N VAL A 239 27.06 -20.19 -12.34
CA VAL A 239 26.46 -20.87 -13.51
C VAL A 239 27.51 -21.42 -14.48
N GLY A 240 28.78 -21.06 -14.29
CA GLY A 240 29.89 -21.55 -15.12
C GLY A 240 29.94 -20.94 -16.52
N GLU A 241 29.33 -19.78 -16.73
CA GLU A 241 29.34 -19.11 -18.04
C GLU A 241 30.59 -18.23 -18.24
N VAL A 242 31.02 -17.54 -17.17
CA VAL A 242 32.20 -16.68 -17.18
C VAL A 242 32.92 -16.82 -15.83
N ASP A 243 34.18 -17.30 -15.89
CA ASP A 243 34.97 -17.48 -14.67
C ASP A 243 35.43 -16.16 -14.04
N ASP A 244 35.72 -15.16 -14.88
CA ASP A 244 36.21 -13.84 -14.42
C ASP A 244 35.49 -12.69 -15.15
N TYR A 245 34.26 -12.41 -14.75
CA TYR A 245 33.48 -11.28 -15.24
C TYR A 245 34.17 -9.94 -14.94
N ALA A 246 34.90 -9.85 -13.82
CA ALA A 246 35.57 -8.63 -13.40
C ALA A 246 36.72 -8.24 -14.33
N ALA A 247 37.37 -9.22 -14.98
CA ALA A 247 38.43 -9.00 -15.95
C ALA A 247 37.96 -8.54 -17.33
N LEU A 248 36.66 -8.71 -17.65
CA LEU A 248 36.10 -8.28 -18.93
C LEU A 248 36.14 -6.74 -19.06
N ASP A 249 36.39 -6.27 -20.28
CA ASP A 249 36.24 -4.86 -20.58
C ASP A 249 34.76 -4.42 -20.64
N ARG A 250 34.51 -3.11 -20.72
CA ARG A 250 33.14 -2.56 -20.75
C ARG A 250 32.33 -3.10 -21.92
N THR A 251 32.95 -3.29 -23.08
CA THR A 251 32.25 -3.74 -24.29
C THR A 251 31.78 -5.18 -24.14
N ASP A 252 32.63 -6.06 -23.63
CA ASP A 252 32.33 -7.46 -23.45
C ASP A 252 31.36 -7.69 -22.29
N ARG A 253 31.43 -6.92 -21.19
CA ARG A 253 30.39 -6.90 -20.16
C ARG A 253 29.03 -6.48 -20.73
N THR A 254 29.01 -5.44 -21.60
CA THR A 254 27.77 -4.99 -22.22
C THR A 254 27.18 -6.05 -23.13
N LYS A 255 27.97 -6.76 -23.93
CA LYS A 255 27.50 -7.85 -24.79
C LYS A 255 26.95 -9.01 -23.97
N LEU A 256 27.65 -9.38 -22.90
CA LEU A 256 27.24 -10.47 -22.01
C LEU A 256 25.89 -10.13 -21.35
N LEU A 257 25.75 -8.95 -20.77
CA LEU A 257 24.50 -8.51 -20.13
C LEU A 257 23.34 -8.34 -21.11
N ALA A 258 23.62 -7.91 -22.36
CA ALA A 258 22.59 -7.79 -23.38
C ALA A 258 22.08 -9.14 -23.89
N ALA A 259 22.85 -10.20 -23.74
CA ALA A 259 22.43 -11.55 -24.12
C ALA A 259 21.43 -12.17 -23.11
N GLU A 260 21.37 -11.62 -21.89
CA GLU A 260 20.46 -12.06 -20.81
C GLU A 260 19.12 -11.31 -20.80
N LEU A 261 18.98 -10.26 -21.59
CA LEU A 261 17.77 -9.43 -21.70
C LEU A 261 16.90 -9.86 -22.87
#